data_a9294e91124c2c0c638b7990d6f56227
#
_entry.id   a9294e91124c2c0c638b7990d6f56227
#
_cell.length_a   1.000
_cell.length_b   1.000
_cell.length_c   1.000
_cell.angle_alpha   90.00
_cell.angle_beta   90.00
_cell.angle_gamma   90.00
#
_symmetry.space_group_name_H-M   'P 1'
#
loop_
_entity.id
_entity.type
_entity.pdbx_description
1 polymer ?
#
loop_
_entity_poly.entity_id
_entity_poly.type
_entity_poly.pdbx_seq_one_letter_code
_entity_poly.pdbx_strand_id
1 'polypeptide(L)'
;MSTTSLRNDHKLIEKVLNALETTTSLLMDGKSIPEQILLPTIDFTQNFTHVCHHGKEEEVLFPALGQSGMPTKMGPIPRMIMEHKITNQLAGQIEVSAKAYLESGDSEELIASLQNYVIHVREHLWKENNRLFMMADSRLNNVSKEVDDRLGKIEDLKLKEIGKSRSDYEALAEELEKSVSKI
;
A
#
# COMPACT_ATOMS: atom_id res chain seq x y z
N MET A 1 14.03 8.73 -13.14
CA MET A 1 12.59 9.11 -13.20
C MET A 1 12.14 9.42 -11.80
N SER A 2 11.41 10.48 -11.60
CA SER A 2 10.94 10.95 -10.28
C SER A 2 9.98 9.98 -9.55
N THR A 3 9.53 8.92 -10.21
CA THR A 3 8.62 7.94 -9.63
C THR A 3 9.22 6.54 -9.44
N THR A 4 10.55 6.38 -9.62
CA THR A 4 11.19 5.05 -9.57
C THR A 4 11.02 4.38 -8.19
N SER A 5 11.23 5.12 -7.11
CA SER A 5 11.05 4.63 -5.73
C SER A 5 9.61 4.18 -5.49
N LEU A 6 8.63 4.99 -5.88
CA LEU A 6 7.19 4.67 -5.74
C LEU A 6 6.78 3.43 -6.54
N ARG A 7 7.28 3.29 -7.77
CA ARG A 7 7.04 2.07 -8.59
C ARG A 7 7.64 0.81 -7.95
N ASN A 8 8.74 0.93 -7.23
CA ASN A 8 9.30 -0.20 -6.48
C ASN A 8 8.44 -0.54 -5.25
N ASP A 9 7.83 0.46 -4.61
CA ASP A 9 6.84 0.21 -3.55
C ASP A 9 5.62 -0.52 -4.11
N HIS A 10 5.13 -0.11 -5.29
CA HIS A 10 4.01 -0.79 -5.96
C HIS A 10 4.28 -2.28 -6.18
N LYS A 11 5.48 -2.65 -6.59
CA LYS A 11 5.86 -4.07 -6.75
C LYS A 11 5.78 -4.83 -5.42
N LEU A 12 6.17 -4.18 -4.33
CA LEU A 12 6.11 -4.78 -3.01
C LEU A 12 4.67 -4.89 -2.51
N ILE A 13 3.86 -3.84 -2.72
CA ILE A 13 2.44 -3.84 -2.39
C ILE A 13 1.70 -4.93 -3.19
N GLU A 14 1.94 -5.04 -4.50
CA GLU A 14 1.34 -6.09 -5.34
C GLU A 14 1.67 -7.51 -4.84
N LYS A 15 2.88 -7.74 -4.34
CA LYS A 15 3.26 -9.03 -3.73
C LYS A 15 2.35 -9.37 -2.54
N VAL A 16 2.12 -8.38 -1.67
CA VAL A 16 1.22 -8.56 -0.52
C VAL A 16 -0.23 -8.71 -0.98
N LEU A 17 -0.70 -7.94 -1.95
CA LEU A 17 -2.06 -8.11 -2.50
C LEU A 17 -2.29 -9.54 -3.05
N ASN A 18 -1.30 -10.13 -3.70
CA ASN A 18 -1.38 -11.53 -4.17
C ASN A 18 -1.48 -12.51 -2.99
N ALA A 19 -0.73 -12.27 -1.91
CA ALA A 19 -0.84 -13.08 -0.69
C ALA A 19 -2.22 -12.93 -0.02
N LEU A 20 -2.81 -11.73 -0.01
CA LEU A 20 -4.16 -11.49 0.52
C LEU A 20 -5.24 -12.19 -0.32
N GLU A 21 -5.09 -12.20 -1.64
CA GLU A 21 -6.01 -12.90 -2.53
C GLU A 21 -5.96 -14.41 -2.31
N THR A 22 -4.75 -14.97 -2.12
CA THR A 22 -4.56 -16.38 -1.73
C THR A 22 -5.17 -16.66 -0.36
N THR A 23 -4.93 -15.78 0.62
CA THR A 23 -5.54 -15.88 1.97
C THR A 23 -7.06 -15.91 1.89
N THR A 24 -7.65 -15.04 1.08
CA THR A 24 -9.10 -14.98 0.84
C THR A 24 -9.63 -16.30 0.27
N SER A 25 -8.95 -16.85 -0.74
CA SER A 25 -9.32 -18.14 -1.34
C SER A 25 -9.26 -19.30 -0.33
N LEU A 26 -8.21 -19.34 0.49
CA LEU A 26 -8.06 -20.33 1.55
C LEU A 26 -9.19 -20.24 2.59
N LEU A 27 -9.56 -19.04 3.01
CA LEU A 27 -10.70 -18.83 3.93
C LEU A 27 -12.02 -19.28 3.31
N MET A 28 -12.25 -19.01 2.03
CA MET A 28 -13.44 -19.46 1.29
C MET A 28 -13.49 -20.99 1.17
N ASP A 29 -12.34 -21.66 1.11
CA ASP A 29 -12.21 -23.11 1.11
C ASP A 29 -12.31 -23.71 2.53
N GLY A 30 -12.60 -22.90 3.54
CA GLY A 30 -12.75 -23.34 4.93
C GLY A 30 -11.43 -23.65 5.64
N LYS A 31 -10.31 -23.15 5.10
CA LYS A 31 -9.01 -23.28 5.74
C LYS A 31 -8.84 -22.25 6.86
N SER A 32 -8.15 -22.65 7.91
CA SER A 32 -7.80 -21.74 9.00
C SER A 32 -6.54 -20.94 8.67
N ILE A 33 -6.61 -19.62 8.88
CA ILE A 33 -5.48 -18.71 8.68
C ILE A 33 -4.90 -18.32 10.05
N PRO A 34 -3.63 -18.61 10.30
CA PRO A 34 -3.02 -18.34 11.59
C PRO A 34 -2.69 -16.84 11.76
N GLU A 35 -2.57 -16.42 13.03
CA GLU A 35 -2.20 -15.06 13.44
C GLU A 35 -0.90 -14.57 12.78
N GLN A 36 0.07 -15.49 12.55
CA GLN A 36 1.35 -15.21 11.90
C GLN A 36 1.23 -14.71 10.44
N ILE A 37 0.06 -14.86 9.82
CA ILE A 37 -0.26 -14.26 8.52
C ILE A 37 -1.03 -12.97 8.70
N LEU A 38 -1.99 -12.92 9.63
CA LEU A 38 -2.89 -11.79 9.78
C LEU A 38 -2.21 -10.56 10.40
N LEU A 39 -1.37 -10.73 11.43
CA LEU A 39 -0.68 -9.59 12.05
C LEU A 39 0.31 -8.90 11.12
N PRO A 40 1.19 -9.62 10.37
CA PRO A 40 2.02 -8.98 9.35
C PRO A 40 1.22 -8.30 8.24
N THR A 41 0.07 -8.85 7.85
CA THR A 41 -0.85 -8.23 6.90
C THR A 41 -1.35 -6.88 7.39
N ILE A 42 -1.83 -6.81 8.64
CA ILE A 42 -2.31 -5.57 9.26
C ILE A 42 -1.17 -4.54 9.29
N ASP A 43 0.01 -4.94 9.77
CA ASP A 43 1.16 -4.05 9.84
C ASP A 43 1.57 -3.51 8.46
N PHE A 44 1.64 -4.35 7.44
CA PHE A 44 2.00 -3.92 6.09
C PHE A 44 0.98 -2.95 5.49
N THR A 45 -0.30 -3.25 5.60
CA THR A 45 -1.36 -2.42 5.02
C THR A 45 -1.46 -1.05 5.68
N GLN A 46 -1.30 -0.99 7.00
CA GLN A 46 -1.39 0.26 7.76
C GLN A 46 -0.09 1.06 7.72
N ASN A 47 1.05 0.42 7.88
CA ASN A 47 2.32 1.12 8.05
C ASN A 47 3.07 1.29 6.73
N PHE A 48 3.31 0.22 5.98
CA PHE A 48 4.06 0.37 4.72
C PHE A 48 3.21 1.05 3.65
N THR A 49 2.01 0.54 3.37
CA THR A 49 1.18 1.11 2.30
C THR A 49 0.69 2.50 2.66
N HIS A 50 0.09 2.70 3.85
CA HIS A 50 -0.51 3.98 4.18
C HIS A 50 0.51 5.00 4.72
N VAL A 51 1.26 4.69 5.78
CA VAL A 51 2.15 5.69 6.41
C VAL A 51 3.38 5.96 5.55
N CYS A 52 4.05 4.93 5.04
CA CYS A 52 5.29 5.10 4.29
C CYS A 52 5.02 5.49 2.83
N HIS A 53 4.34 4.65 2.05
CA HIS A 53 4.15 4.85 0.61
C HIS A 53 3.24 6.05 0.29
N HIS A 54 2.01 6.10 0.80
CA HIS A 54 1.14 7.27 0.58
C HIS A 54 1.73 8.54 1.21
N GLY A 55 2.44 8.43 2.34
CA GLY A 55 3.16 9.57 2.93
C GLY A 55 4.19 10.17 1.97
N LYS A 56 4.94 9.36 1.23
CA LYS A 56 5.88 9.82 0.20
C LYS A 56 5.16 10.60 -0.90
N GLU A 57 4.00 10.14 -1.32
CA GLU A 57 3.22 10.82 -2.37
C GLU A 57 2.62 12.12 -1.89
N GLU A 58 1.97 12.12 -0.75
CA GLU A 58 1.30 13.30 -0.20
C GLU A 58 2.27 14.39 0.26
N GLU A 59 3.44 14.02 0.79
CA GLU A 59 4.41 14.97 1.32
C GLU A 59 5.46 15.43 0.30
N VAL A 60 5.68 14.65 -0.78
CA VAL A 60 6.72 15.00 -1.78
C VAL A 60 6.16 15.07 -3.20
N LEU A 61 5.56 13.98 -3.72
CA LEU A 61 5.18 13.91 -5.12
C LEU A 61 4.07 14.92 -5.47
N PHE A 62 2.97 14.92 -4.70
CA PHE A 62 1.83 15.78 -4.98
C PHE A 62 2.15 17.28 -4.83
N PRO A 63 2.91 17.73 -3.80
CA PRO A 63 3.41 19.09 -3.74
C PRO A 63 4.31 19.47 -4.92
N ALA A 64 5.22 18.59 -5.36
CA ALA A 64 6.08 18.84 -6.51
C ALA A 64 5.27 18.97 -7.81
N LEU A 65 4.26 18.12 -8.00
CA LEU A 65 3.32 18.23 -9.12
C LEU A 65 2.53 19.54 -9.09
N GLY A 66 2.06 19.97 -7.91
CA GLY A 66 1.40 21.26 -7.73
C GLY A 66 2.30 22.43 -8.13
N GLN A 67 3.56 22.41 -7.70
CA GLN A 67 4.56 23.42 -8.07
C GLN A 67 4.87 23.41 -9.57
N SER A 68 4.75 22.27 -10.24
CA SER A 68 4.88 22.15 -11.71
C SER A 68 3.65 22.62 -12.49
N GLY A 69 2.62 23.16 -11.80
CA GLY A 69 1.39 23.66 -12.39
C GLY A 69 0.27 22.63 -12.56
N MET A 70 0.36 21.45 -11.89
CA MET A 70 -0.78 20.53 -11.84
C MET A 70 -1.83 21.06 -10.86
N PRO A 71 -3.14 21.07 -11.23
CA PRO A 71 -4.18 21.54 -10.32
C PRO A 71 -4.25 20.72 -9.02
N THR A 72 -4.29 21.42 -7.88
CA THR A 72 -4.34 20.76 -6.55
C THR A 72 -5.74 20.71 -5.93
N LYS A 73 -6.70 21.47 -6.48
CA LYS A 73 -8.10 21.52 -6.00
C LYS A 73 -9.05 20.67 -6.85
N MET A 74 -8.62 20.23 -8.03
CA MET A 74 -9.37 19.39 -8.94
C MET A 74 -8.43 18.48 -9.72
N GLY A 75 -8.96 17.42 -10.34
CA GLY A 75 -8.18 16.51 -11.17
C GLY A 75 -7.51 15.38 -10.39
N PRO A 76 -6.33 14.89 -10.82
CA PRO A 76 -5.78 13.65 -10.28
C PRO A 76 -5.33 13.74 -8.82
N ILE A 77 -4.68 14.82 -8.39
CA ILE A 77 -4.13 14.92 -7.02
C ILE A 77 -5.22 14.75 -5.94
N PRO A 78 -6.30 15.58 -5.90
CA PRO A 78 -7.33 15.42 -4.87
C PRO A 78 -8.05 14.07 -4.96
N ARG A 79 -8.12 13.46 -6.15
CA ARG A 79 -8.67 12.13 -6.31
C ARG A 79 -7.80 11.06 -5.64
N MET A 80 -6.49 11.10 -5.82
CA MET A 80 -5.56 10.16 -5.17
C MET A 80 -5.63 10.32 -3.65
N ILE A 81 -5.60 11.55 -3.12
CA ILE A 81 -5.77 11.80 -1.68
C ILE A 81 -7.08 11.20 -1.13
N MET A 82 -8.18 11.26 -1.89
CA MET A 82 -9.43 10.61 -1.49
C MET A 82 -9.30 9.08 -1.48
N GLU A 83 -8.65 8.51 -2.51
CA GLU A 83 -8.42 7.06 -2.60
C GLU A 83 -7.50 6.56 -1.47
N HIS A 84 -6.47 7.33 -1.06
CA HIS A 84 -5.64 7.03 0.12
C HIS A 84 -6.45 6.95 1.41
N LYS A 85 -7.41 7.87 1.61
CA LYS A 85 -8.32 7.82 2.77
C LYS A 85 -9.16 6.55 2.78
N ILE A 86 -9.68 6.15 1.61
CA ILE A 86 -10.44 4.90 1.47
C ILE A 86 -9.52 3.70 1.76
N THR A 87 -8.30 3.68 1.22
CA THR A 87 -7.31 2.62 1.50
C THR A 87 -7.07 2.48 3.00
N ASN A 88 -6.88 3.59 3.71
CA ASN A 88 -6.67 3.57 5.16
C ASN A 88 -7.90 3.04 5.93
N GLN A 89 -9.11 3.41 5.51
CA GLN A 89 -10.35 2.87 6.09
C GLN A 89 -10.47 1.36 5.88
N LEU A 90 -10.17 0.87 4.67
CA LEU A 90 -10.19 -0.55 4.34
C LEU A 90 -9.12 -1.34 5.12
N ALA A 91 -7.91 -0.77 5.30
CA ALA A 91 -6.88 -1.38 6.15
C ALA A 91 -7.34 -1.50 7.61
N GLY A 92 -8.05 -0.49 8.15
CA GLY A 92 -8.68 -0.57 9.46
C GLY A 92 -9.75 -1.65 9.57
N GLN A 93 -10.53 -1.86 8.50
CA GLN A 93 -11.52 -2.95 8.45
C GLN A 93 -10.85 -4.33 8.48
N ILE A 94 -9.72 -4.51 7.79
CA ILE A 94 -8.92 -5.76 7.88
C ILE A 94 -8.50 -6.01 9.33
N GLU A 95 -8.00 -5.00 10.04
CA GLU A 95 -7.59 -5.16 11.43
C GLU A 95 -8.75 -5.61 12.32
N VAL A 96 -9.90 -4.95 12.22
CA VAL A 96 -11.09 -5.27 13.02
C VAL A 96 -11.59 -6.68 12.73
N SER A 97 -11.76 -7.02 11.45
CA SER A 97 -12.27 -8.33 11.03
C SER A 97 -11.28 -9.48 11.32
N ALA A 98 -9.97 -9.23 11.20
CA ALA A 98 -8.95 -10.21 11.53
C ALA A 98 -8.94 -10.53 13.04
N LYS A 99 -9.07 -9.53 13.91
CA LYS A 99 -9.19 -9.74 15.36
C LYS A 99 -10.44 -10.54 15.72
N ALA A 100 -11.60 -10.19 15.14
CA ALA A 100 -12.84 -10.91 15.33
C ALA A 100 -12.75 -12.38 14.85
N TYR A 101 -12.11 -12.60 13.69
CA TYR A 101 -11.85 -13.95 13.18
C TYR A 101 -10.97 -14.79 14.12
N LEU A 102 -9.90 -14.20 14.67
CA LEU A 102 -9.03 -14.92 15.60
C LEU A 102 -9.74 -15.33 16.91
N GLU A 103 -10.77 -14.57 17.32
CA GLU A 103 -11.56 -14.87 18.52
C GLU A 103 -12.69 -15.89 18.24
N SER A 104 -13.37 -15.78 17.11
CA SER A 104 -14.60 -16.53 16.81
C SER A 104 -14.41 -17.69 15.83
N GLY A 105 -13.42 -17.61 14.94
CA GLY A 105 -13.25 -18.48 13.79
C GLY A 105 -14.18 -18.14 12.61
N ASP A 106 -15.07 -17.14 12.74
CA ASP A 106 -15.95 -16.72 11.66
C ASP A 106 -15.19 -15.83 10.65
N SER A 107 -15.12 -16.29 9.40
CA SER A 107 -14.30 -15.66 8.35
C SER A 107 -15.06 -14.75 7.41
N GLU A 108 -16.38 -14.61 7.53
CA GLU A 108 -17.20 -13.87 6.55
C GLU A 108 -16.77 -12.41 6.39
N GLU A 109 -16.67 -11.69 7.50
CA GLU A 109 -16.24 -10.29 7.51
C GLU A 109 -14.78 -10.11 7.10
N LEU A 110 -13.91 -11.06 7.44
CA LEU A 110 -12.50 -11.02 7.05
C LEU A 110 -12.36 -11.21 5.53
N ILE A 111 -13.06 -12.17 4.95
CA ILE A 111 -13.10 -12.39 3.50
C ILE A 111 -13.53 -11.10 2.78
N ALA A 112 -14.63 -10.49 3.22
CA ALA A 112 -15.14 -9.26 2.62
C ALA A 112 -14.13 -8.10 2.74
N SER A 113 -13.50 -7.94 3.89
CA SER A 113 -12.51 -6.88 4.13
C SER A 113 -11.26 -7.04 3.25
N LEU A 114 -10.74 -8.26 3.13
CA LEU A 114 -9.59 -8.56 2.28
C LEU A 114 -9.90 -8.33 0.81
N GLN A 115 -11.05 -8.79 0.32
CA GLN A 115 -11.47 -8.59 -1.07
C GLN A 115 -11.62 -7.11 -1.42
N ASN A 116 -12.30 -6.34 -0.58
CA ASN A 116 -12.50 -4.91 -0.79
C ASN A 116 -11.17 -4.15 -0.84
N TYR A 117 -10.24 -4.47 0.05
CA TYR A 117 -8.92 -3.88 0.06
C TYR A 117 -8.13 -4.20 -1.21
N VAL A 118 -8.07 -5.48 -1.60
CA VAL A 118 -7.34 -5.92 -2.80
C VAL A 118 -7.86 -5.25 -4.06
N ILE A 119 -9.18 -5.24 -4.25
CA ILE A 119 -9.82 -4.61 -5.43
C ILE A 119 -9.50 -3.11 -5.47
N HIS A 120 -9.73 -2.42 -4.36
CA HIS A 120 -9.52 -0.97 -4.30
C HIS A 120 -8.06 -0.59 -4.55
N VAL A 121 -7.10 -1.24 -3.88
CA VAL A 121 -5.68 -0.90 -3.99
C VAL A 121 -5.15 -1.23 -5.39
N ARG A 122 -5.51 -2.36 -6.00
CA ARG A 122 -5.09 -2.68 -7.38
C ARG A 122 -5.57 -1.62 -8.39
N GLU A 123 -6.82 -1.19 -8.29
CA GLU A 123 -7.33 -0.12 -9.16
C GLU A 123 -6.60 1.21 -8.94
N HIS A 124 -6.28 1.51 -7.70
CA HIS A 124 -5.52 2.69 -7.32
C HIS A 124 -4.11 2.66 -7.92
N LEU A 125 -3.33 1.60 -7.66
CA LEU A 125 -1.99 1.41 -8.22
C LEU A 125 -1.98 1.45 -9.77
N TRP A 126 -3.01 0.89 -10.40
CA TRP A 126 -3.14 0.94 -11.86
C TRP A 126 -3.29 2.38 -12.36
N LYS A 127 -4.12 3.20 -11.72
CA LYS A 127 -4.30 4.63 -12.08
C LYS A 127 -3.00 5.41 -11.90
N GLU A 128 -2.27 5.14 -10.85
CA GLU A 128 -0.98 5.80 -10.62
C GLU A 128 0.06 5.39 -11.64
N ASN A 129 0.30 4.11 -11.80
CA ASN A 129 1.29 3.59 -12.72
C ASN A 129 1.06 4.04 -14.17
N ASN A 130 -0.21 4.03 -14.62
CA ASN A 130 -0.57 4.25 -16.02
C ASN A 130 -1.00 5.69 -16.36
N ARG A 131 -1.19 6.54 -15.36
CA ARG A 131 -1.62 7.93 -15.57
C ARG A 131 -0.80 8.92 -14.78
N LEU A 132 -0.88 8.89 -13.44
CA LEU A 132 -0.27 9.91 -12.60
C LEU A 132 1.25 9.93 -12.70
N PHE A 133 1.90 8.75 -12.60
CA PHE A 133 3.36 8.65 -12.65
C PHE A 133 3.92 8.99 -14.03
N MET A 134 3.20 8.70 -15.10
CA MET A 134 3.60 9.15 -16.45
C MET A 134 3.58 10.69 -16.54
N MET A 135 2.54 11.33 -16.00
CA MET A 135 2.47 12.78 -15.95
C MET A 135 3.56 13.37 -15.04
N ALA A 136 3.84 12.74 -13.90
CA ALA A 136 4.87 13.14 -12.97
C ALA A 136 6.27 13.07 -13.60
N ASP A 137 6.62 11.95 -14.21
CA ASP A 137 7.92 11.77 -14.87
C ASP A 137 8.15 12.79 -15.99
N SER A 138 7.09 13.16 -16.75
CA SER A 138 7.16 14.18 -17.78
C SER A 138 7.33 15.58 -17.20
N ARG A 139 6.51 15.97 -16.20
CA ARG A 139 6.49 17.32 -15.63
C ARG A 139 7.69 17.62 -14.73
N LEU A 140 8.19 16.60 -14.01
CA LEU A 140 9.26 16.74 -13.03
C LEU A 140 10.63 16.33 -13.58
N ASN A 141 10.77 16.13 -14.89
CA ASN A 141 12.01 15.67 -15.51
C ASN A 141 13.23 16.53 -15.11
N ASN A 142 13.08 17.85 -15.11
CA ASN A 142 14.17 18.78 -14.80
C ASN A 142 14.57 18.81 -13.31
N VAL A 143 13.72 18.32 -12.42
CA VAL A 143 13.92 18.27 -10.96
C VAL A 143 13.86 16.84 -10.42
N SER A 144 13.96 15.85 -11.31
CA SER A 144 13.75 14.43 -10.95
C SER A 144 14.69 13.95 -9.85
N LYS A 145 15.94 14.39 -9.84
CA LYS A 145 16.92 14.04 -8.80
C LYS A 145 16.54 14.64 -7.44
N GLU A 146 16.13 15.90 -7.41
CA GLU A 146 15.68 16.56 -6.17
C GLU A 146 14.45 15.86 -5.58
N VAL A 147 13.49 15.49 -6.44
CA VAL A 147 12.30 14.75 -6.01
C VAL A 147 12.68 13.37 -5.47
N ASP A 148 13.53 12.61 -6.16
CA ASP A 148 14.03 11.31 -5.71
C ASP A 148 14.74 11.41 -4.36
N ASP A 149 15.62 12.39 -4.17
CA ASP A 149 16.34 12.62 -2.91
C ASP A 149 15.37 12.94 -1.75
N ARG A 150 14.29 13.68 -2.04
CA ARG A 150 13.25 14.00 -1.05
C ARG A 150 12.37 12.78 -0.72
N LEU A 151 12.00 11.98 -1.72
CA LEU A 151 11.27 10.73 -1.51
C LEU A 151 12.05 9.78 -0.61
N GLY A 152 13.37 9.64 -0.83
CA GLY A 152 14.22 8.82 0.04
C GLY A 152 14.27 9.32 1.48
N LYS A 153 14.39 10.64 1.68
CA LYS A 153 14.39 11.23 3.03
C LYS A 153 13.07 11.02 3.79
N ILE A 154 11.95 11.14 3.09
CA ILE A 154 10.63 10.89 3.71
C ILE A 154 10.46 9.40 4.01
N GLU A 155 10.91 8.50 3.13
CA GLU A 155 10.91 7.07 3.40
C GLU A 155 11.67 6.75 4.70
N ASP A 156 12.91 7.25 4.83
CA ASP A 156 13.74 7.05 6.03
C ASP A 156 13.05 7.57 7.30
N LEU A 157 12.42 8.74 7.23
CA LEU A 157 11.68 9.32 8.36
C LEU A 157 10.48 8.47 8.75
N LYS A 158 9.64 8.08 7.79
CA LYS A 158 8.44 7.27 8.04
C LYS A 158 8.80 5.87 8.58
N LEU A 159 9.78 5.22 8.00
CA LEU A 159 10.25 3.92 8.47
C LEU A 159 10.85 3.99 9.88
N LYS A 160 11.58 5.07 10.19
CA LYS A 160 12.09 5.32 11.54
C LYS A 160 10.97 5.54 12.56
N GLU A 161 9.91 6.28 12.19
CA GLU A 161 8.72 6.48 13.03
C GLU A 161 7.99 5.16 13.31
N ILE A 162 7.91 4.28 12.31
CA ILE A 162 7.32 2.94 12.43
C ILE A 162 8.24 2.00 13.25
N GLY A 163 9.53 2.27 13.33
CA GLY A 163 10.52 1.41 13.98
C GLY A 163 10.95 0.21 13.14
N LYS A 164 10.85 0.31 11.80
CA LYS A 164 11.23 -0.72 10.83
C LYS A 164 12.10 -0.14 9.71
N SER A 165 12.79 -1.03 9.01
CA SER A 165 13.52 -0.72 7.79
C SER A 165 12.75 -1.17 6.55
N ARG A 166 13.18 -0.73 5.36
CA ARG A 166 12.66 -1.22 4.09
C ARG A 166 12.88 -2.72 3.94
N SER A 167 14.05 -3.22 4.31
CA SER A 167 14.36 -4.66 4.26
C SER A 167 13.46 -5.51 5.16
N ASP A 168 12.95 -4.97 6.28
CA ASP A 168 11.99 -5.66 7.12
C ASP A 168 10.66 -5.86 6.38
N TYR A 169 10.18 -4.86 5.62
CA TYR A 169 8.96 -4.98 4.83
C TYR A 169 9.14 -5.83 3.58
N GLU A 170 10.32 -5.82 2.96
CA GLU A 170 10.65 -6.74 1.86
C GLU A 170 10.64 -8.20 2.34
N ALA A 171 11.27 -8.47 3.48
CA ALA A 171 11.24 -9.79 4.12
C ALA A 171 9.82 -10.21 4.54
N LEU A 172 9.04 -9.29 5.12
CA LEU A 172 7.66 -9.52 5.51
C LEU A 172 6.79 -9.94 4.31
N ALA A 173 6.89 -9.22 3.19
CA ALA A 173 6.13 -9.54 1.98
C ALA A 173 6.51 -10.91 1.39
N GLU A 174 7.80 -11.26 1.40
CA GLU A 174 8.27 -12.59 0.97
C GLU A 174 7.78 -13.70 1.90
N GLU A 175 7.80 -13.47 3.21
CA GLU A 175 7.34 -14.45 4.18
C GLU A 175 5.82 -14.66 4.11
N LEU A 176 5.02 -13.60 3.90
CA LEU A 176 3.59 -13.72 3.67
C LEU A 176 3.30 -14.61 2.46
N GLU A 177 3.92 -14.34 1.31
CA GLU A 177 3.74 -15.12 0.09
C GLU A 177 4.10 -16.60 0.29
N LYS A 178 5.22 -16.88 0.98
CA LYS A 178 5.65 -18.25 1.30
C LYS A 178 4.72 -18.95 2.29
N SER A 179 4.22 -18.21 3.28
CA SER A 179 3.39 -18.78 4.35
C SER A 179 2.01 -19.17 3.85
N VAL A 180 1.36 -18.33 3.05
CA VAL A 180 0.04 -18.65 2.48
C VAL A 180 0.11 -19.80 1.47
N SER A 181 1.24 -19.97 0.78
CA SER A 181 1.43 -21.08 -0.18
C SER A 181 1.61 -22.45 0.46
N LYS A 182 1.79 -22.53 1.78
CA LYS A 182 1.98 -23.79 2.53
C LYS A 182 0.71 -24.30 3.22
N ILE A 183 -0.40 -23.54 3.22
CA ILE A 183 -1.70 -23.90 3.80
C ILE A 183 -2.54 -24.68 2.78
#